data_47433359bb3167033ed5d82fcd771e68
#
_entry.id   47433359bb3167033ed5d82fcd771e68
#
_cell.length_a   1.000
_cell.length_b   1.000
_cell.length_c   1.000
_cell.angle_alpha   90.00
_cell.angle_beta   90.00
_cell.angle_gamma   90.00
#
_symmetry.space_group_name_H-M   'P 1'
#
loop_
_entity.id
_entity.type
_entity.pdbx_description
1 polymer ?
#
loop_
_entity_poly.entity_id
_entity_poly.type
_entity_poly.pdbx_seq_one_letter_code
_entity_poly.pdbx_strand_id
1 'polypeptide(L)'
;MILKEKKTQVILENATHEGDTGSPEVQIAILTARINELTDHLRVHKHDNHSRRGLLMMVGKRRNLLDYLAMKDINRYRAIIAKLGIRK
;
A
#
# COMPACT_ATOMS: atom_id res chain seq x y z
N MET A 1 -8.98 4.97 9.54
CA MET A 1 -8.60 3.59 9.32
C MET A 1 -7.23 3.26 9.85
N ILE A 2 -6.18 3.83 9.27
CA ILE A 2 -4.83 3.58 9.78
C ILE A 2 -4.50 4.61 10.86
N LEU A 3 -3.96 4.17 11.98
CA LEU A 3 -3.56 5.06 13.06
C LEU A 3 -2.37 5.92 12.60
N LYS A 4 -2.30 7.16 13.08
CA LYS A 4 -1.23 8.09 12.73
C LYS A 4 0.16 7.50 13.03
N GLU A 5 0.32 6.88 14.17
CA GLU A 5 1.57 6.24 14.59
C GLU A 5 1.96 5.11 13.65
N LYS A 6 1.00 4.27 13.27
CA LYS A 6 1.22 3.17 12.35
C LYS A 6 1.59 3.68 10.96
N LYS A 7 0.94 4.76 10.49
CA LYS A 7 1.26 5.39 9.21
C LYS A 7 2.69 5.93 9.22
N THR A 8 3.09 6.60 10.29
CA THR A 8 4.45 7.12 10.46
C THR A 8 5.47 5.99 10.43
N GLN A 9 5.20 4.88 11.12
CA GLN A 9 6.07 3.71 11.11
C GLN A 9 6.22 3.13 9.71
N VAL A 10 5.13 2.99 8.96
CA VAL A 10 5.16 2.47 7.59
C VAL A 10 6.01 3.38 6.69
N ILE A 11 5.86 4.68 6.81
CA ILE A 11 6.66 5.65 6.07
C ILE A 11 8.14 5.47 6.37
N LEU A 12 8.52 5.39 7.65
CA LEU A 12 9.91 5.25 8.07
C LEU A 12 10.53 3.94 7.60
N GLU A 13 9.79 2.84 7.64
CA GLU A 13 10.27 1.52 7.23
C GLU A 13 10.51 1.43 5.71
N ASN A 14 9.82 2.25 4.92
CA ASN A 14 9.85 2.15 3.46
C ASN A 14 10.45 3.38 2.78
N ALA A 15 10.89 4.37 3.54
CA ALA A 15 11.51 5.57 2.98
C ALA A 15 12.81 5.20 2.26
N THR A 16 13.04 5.82 1.10
CA THR A 16 14.26 5.63 0.31
C THR A 16 15.38 6.56 0.77
N HIS A 17 15.03 7.59 1.51
CA HIS A 17 15.96 8.55 2.12
C HIS A 17 15.29 9.21 3.30
N GLU A 18 16.07 9.89 4.12
CA GLU A 18 15.55 10.62 5.28
C GLU A 18 14.52 11.67 4.82
N GLY A 19 13.39 11.71 5.49
CA GLY A 19 12.30 12.63 5.15
C GLY A 19 11.43 12.20 3.97
N ASP A 20 11.67 11.03 3.39
CA ASP A 20 10.88 10.53 2.27
C ASP A 20 9.48 10.15 2.72
N THR A 21 8.49 10.90 2.25
CA THR A 21 7.07 10.60 2.51
C THR A 21 6.27 10.43 1.21
N GLY A 22 6.89 10.66 0.06
CA GLY A 22 6.21 10.71 -1.22
C GLY A 22 6.71 9.75 -2.29
N SER A 23 7.71 8.93 -2.02
CA SER A 23 8.19 7.97 -3.02
C SER A 23 7.12 6.93 -3.35
N PRO A 24 7.17 6.31 -4.54
CA PRO A 24 6.25 5.23 -4.89
C PRO A 24 6.27 4.10 -3.87
N GLU A 25 7.42 3.74 -3.34
CA GLU A 25 7.56 2.69 -2.32
C GLU A 25 6.78 3.02 -1.06
N VAL A 26 6.89 4.25 -0.56
CA VAL A 26 6.15 4.70 0.62
C VAL A 26 4.65 4.68 0.36
N GLN A 27 4.21 5.19 -0.79
CA GLN A 27 2.80 5.19 -1.14
C GLN A 27 2.24 3.77 -1.26
N ILE A 28 2.98 2.85 -1.88
CA ILE A 28 2.59 1.45 -2.00
C ILE A 28 2.47 0.81 -0.62
N ALA A 29 3.41 1.08 0.27
CA ALA A 29 3.40 0.53 1.62
C ALA A 29 2.20 1.03 2.43
N ILE A 30 1.86 2.32 2.34
CA ILE A 30 0.69 2.90 3.01
C ILE A 30 -0.60 2.28 2.47
N LEU A 31 -0.72 2.15 1.15
CA LEU A 31 -1.89 1.52 0.54
C LEU A 31 -2.03 0.07 0.96
N THR A 32 -0.92 -0.67 1.04
CA THR A 32 -0.92 -2.07 1.47
C THR A 32 -1.45 -2.20 2.91
N ALA A 33 -1.00 -1.33 3.82
CA ALA A 33 -1.48 -1.33 5.19
C ALA A 33 -2.99 -1.05 5.26
N ARG A 34 -3.48 -0.07 4.51
CA ARG A 34 -4.91 0.27 4.45
C ARG A 34 -5.73 -0.86 3.83
N ILE A 35 -5.22 -1.48 2.76
CA ILE A 35 -5.89 -2.61 2.11
C ILE A 35 -6.04 -3.77 3.10
N ASN A 36 -4.99 -4.09 3.85
CA ASN A 36 -5.04 -5.17 4.83
C ASN A 36 -6.05 -4.88 5.94
N GLU A 37 -6.09 -3.66 6.47
CA GLU A 37 -7.07 -3.25 7.48
C GLU A 37 -8.51 -3.38 6.96
N LEU A 38 -8.74 -2.92 5.75
CA LEU A 38 -10.06 -2.93 5.14
C LEU A 38 -10.51 -4.35 4.78
N THR A 39 -9.57 -5.19 4.35
CA THR A 39 -9.83 -6.62 4.10
C THR A 39 -10.29 -7.30 5.38
N ASP A 40 -9.62 -7.05 6.50
CA ASP A 40 -10.01 -7.60 7.80
C ASP A 40 -11.38 -7.08 8.24
N HIS A 41 -11.64 -5.79 8.05
CA HIS A 41 -12.95 -5.19 8.33
C HIS A 41 -14.06 -5.87 7.54
N LEU A 42 -13.85 -6.17 6.26
CA LEU A 42 -14.84 -6.79 5.39
C LEU A 42 -15.08 -8.27 5.69
N ARG A 43 -14.17 -8.94 6.39
CA ARG A 43 -14.41 -10.29 6.88
C ARG A 43 -15.54 -10.34 7.90
N VAL A 44 -15.65 -9.29 8.72
CA VAL A 44 -16.67 -9.15 9.76
C VAL A 44 -17.92 -8.45 9.22
N HIS A 45 -17.72 -7.39 8.45
CA HIS A 45 -18.80 -6.56 7.89
C HIS A 45 -18.96 -6.81 6.39
N LYS A 46 -19.47 -8.00 6.04
CA LYS A 46 -19.52 -8.48 4.65
C LYS A 46 -20.41 -7.64 3.73
N HIS A 47 -21.37 -6.92 4.28
CA HIS A 47 -22.32 -6.12 3.51
C HIS A 47 -21.97 -4.63 3.47
N ASP A 48 -20.79 -4.25 3.95
CA ASP A 48 -20.32 -2.87 3.91
C ASP A 48 -19.81 -2.55 2.49
N ASN A 49 -20.73 -2.12 1.64
CA ASN A 49 -20.43 -1.84 0.23
C ASN A 49 -19.56 -0.60 0.05
N HIS A 50 -19.65 0.39 0.94
CA HIS A 50 -18.76 1.56 0.91
C HIS A 50 -17.31 1.16 1.12
N SER A 51 -17.04 0.33 2.11
CA SER A 51 -15.69 -0.14 2.39
C SER A 51 -15.16 -1.02 1.26
N ARG A 52 -16.01 -1.87 0.68
CA ARG A 52 -15.64 -2.71 -0.46
C ARG A 52 -15.23 -1.87 -1.66
N ARG A 53 -15.99 -0.83 -1.96
CA ARG A 53 -15.67 0.09 -3.05
C ARG A 53 -14.34 0.81 -2.80
N GLY A 54 -14.13 1.29 -1.58
CA GLY A 54 -12.87 1.92 -1.18
C GLY A 54 -11.68 0.97 -1.32
N LEU A 55 -11.87 -0.30 -0.94
CA LEU A 55 -10.85 -1.32 -1.10
C LEU A 55 -10.45 -1.51 -2.57
N LEU A 56 -11.43 -1.63 -3.45
CA LEU A 56 -11.17 -1.81 -4.89
C LEU A 56 -10.44 -0.61 -5.48
N MET A 57 -10.78 0.60 -5.06
CA MET A 57 -10.07 1.82 -5.50
C MET A 57 -8.62 1.82 -5.05
N MET A 58 -8.35 1.43 -3.81
CA MET A 58 -6.97 1.36 -3.28
C MET A 58 -6.15 0.27 -3.96
N VAL A 59 -6.75 -0.87 -4.26
CA VAL A 59 -6.08 -1.95 -5.01
C VAL A 59 -5.69 -1.47 -6.41
N GLY A 60 -6.60 -0.77 -7.10
CA GLY A 60 -6.32 -0.21 -8.42
C GLY A 60 -5.21 0.84 -8.38
N LYS A 61 -5.23 1.73 -7.40
CA LYS A 61 -4.20 2.76 -7.21
C LYS A 61 -2.83 2.12 -6.92
N ARG A 62 -2.80 1.10 -6.06
CA ARG A 62 -1.55 0.37 -5.77
C ARG A 62 -1.00 -0.29 -7.02
N ARG A 63 -1.84 -0.91 -7.84
CA ARG A 63 -1.42 -1.52 -9.10
C ARG A 63 -0.78 -0.50 -10.03
N ASN A 64 -1.38 0.68 -10.17
CA ASN A 64 -0.83 1.74 -11.02
C ASN A 64 0.53 2.21 -10.53
N LEU A 65 0.72 2.34 -9.21
CA LEU A 65 2.01 2.70 -8.63
C LEU A 65 3.06 1.61 -8.86
N LEU A 66 2.67 0.34 -8.74
CA LEU A 66 3.57 -0.78 -8.99
C LEU A 66 3.98 -0.84 -10.46
N ASP A 67 3.05 -0.64 -11.38
CA ASP A 67 3.36 -0.61 -12.81
C ASP A 67 4.30 0.54 -13.16
N TYR A 68 4.07 1.70 -12.59
CA TYR A 68 4.95 2.86 -12.73
C TYR A 68 6.37 2.54 -12.24
N LEU A 69 6.47 1.94 -11.06
CA LEU A 69 7.76 1.61 -10.46
C LEU A 69 8.51 0.56 -11.28
N ALA A 70 7.80 -0.45 -11.79
CA ALA A 70 8.40 -1.48 -12.64
C ALA A 70 8.97 -0.88 -13.92
N MET A 71 8.30 0.12 -14.48
CA MET A 71 8.77 0.82 -15.67
C MET A 71 10.00 1.69 -15.38
N LYS A 72 10.04 2.33 -14.21
CA LYS A 72 11.14 3.23 -13.82
C LYS A 72 12.37 2.48 -13.33
N ASP A 73 12.18 1.46 -12.52
CA ASP A 73 13.28 0.69 -11.93
C ASP A 73 12.76 -0.69 -11.50
N ILE A 74 13.02 -1.68 -12.33
CA ILE A 74 12.53 -3.04 -12.12
C ILE A 74 13.08 -3.65 -10.81
N ASN A 75 14.27 -3.28 -10.41
CA ASN A 75 14.88 -3.80 -9.18
C ASN A 75 14.16 -3.27 -7.93
N ARG A 76 13.81 -1.99 -7.95
CA ARG A 76 13.00 -1.39 -6.88
C ARG A 76 11.62 -2.02 -6.80
N TYR A 77 11.01 -2.27 -7.95
CA TYR A 77 9.72 -2.97 -8.02
C TYR A 77 9.80 -4.36 -7.39
N ARG A 78 10.79 -5.14 -7.77
CA ARG A 78 10.99 -6.49 -7.21
C ARG A 78 11.25 -6.46 -5.71
N ALA A 79 12.04 -5.49 -5.25
CA ALA A 79 12.33 -5.33 -3.84
C ALA A 79 11.08 -5.03 -3.01
N ILE A 80 10.22 -4.12 -3.48
CA ILE A 80 9.03 -3.72 -2.72
C ILE A 80 7.97 -4.84 -2.69
N ILE A 81 7.77 -5.57 -3.79
CA ILE A 81 6.81 -6.67 -3.78
C ILE A 81 7.28 -7.82 -2.87
N ALA A 82 8.57 -8.07 -2.82
CA ALA A 82 9.14 -9.07 -1.91
C ALA A 82 9.01 -8.63 -0.45
N LYS A 83 9.34 -7.37 -0.16
CA LYS A 83 9.30 -6.81 1.19
C LYS A 83 7.89 -6.82 1.77
N LEU A 84 6.89 -6.46 0.97
CA LEU A 84 5.50 -6.35 1.43
C LEU A 84 4.69 -7.61 1.18
N GLY A 85 5.25 -8.61 0.54
CA GLY A 85 4.54 -9.85 0.24
C GLY A 85 3.38 -9.64 -0.73
N ILE A 86 3.54 -8.73 -1.68
CA ILE A 86 2.49 -8.38 -2.63
C ILE A 86 2.56 -9.31 -3.84
N ARG A 87 1.42 -9.82 -4.24
CA ARG A 87 1.25 -10.40 -5.57
C ARG A 87 0.85 -9.27 -6.50
N LYS A 88 1.53 -9.17 -7.57
CA LYS A 88 1.19 -8.18 -8.55
C LYS A 88 -0.22 -8.34 -9.11
#